data_7a66764616986753346b406ae3457ffc
#
_entry.id   7a66764616986753346b406ae3457ffc
#
_cell.length_a   1.000
_cell.length_b   1.000
_cell.length_c   1.000
_cell.angle_alpha   90.00
_cell.angle_beta   90.00
_cell.angle_gamma   90.00
#
_symmetry.space_group_name_H-M   'P 1'
#
loop_
_entity.id
_entity.type
_entity.pdbx_description
1 polymer ?
#
loop_
_entity_poly.entity_id
_entity_poly.type
_entity_poly.pdbx_seq_one_letter_code
_entity_poly.pdbx_strand_id
1 'polypeptide(L)'
;MNNVYYRFTHLVGGEYPRLPAKLRMNVMARPGVDKADFELWSLAVSAINGCGMCMEAHERVVVEAGLSREQVQAAVRIAAAVHAVAATLDGEEALAT
;
A
#
# COMPACT_ATOMS: atom_id res chain seq x y z
N MET A 1 0.88 1.31 8.89
CA MET A 1 1.88 0.72 9.81
C MET A 1 3.14 0.32 9.05
N ASN A 2 3.05 -0.67 8.19
CA ASN A 2 4.23 -1.24 7.53
C ASN A 2 4.97 -0.28 6.61
N ASN A 3 4.27 0.50 5.80
CA ASN A 3 4.97 1.38 4.88
C ASN A 3 5.75 2.49 5.60
N VAL A 4 5.31 2.92 6.77
CA VAL A 4 6.06 3.88 7.60
C VAL A 4 7.35 3.23 8.09
N TYR A 5 7.24 2.06 8.70
CA TYR A 5 8.39 1.35 9.27
C TYR A 5 9.42 0.98 8.19
N TYR A 6 9.00 0.31 7.13
CA TYR A 6 9.93 -0.17 6.10
C TYR A 6 10.47 0.95 5.23
N ARG A 7 9.72 2.03 5.04
CA ARG A 7 10.24 3.22 4.38
C ARG A 7 11.38 3.84 5.20
N PHE A 8 11.20 3.94 6.52
CA PHE A 8 12.25 4.43 7.41
C PHE A 8 13.52 3.56 7.31
N THR A 9 13.37 2.24 7.46
CA THR A 9 14.53 1.32 7.42
C THR A 9 15.23 1.34 6.07
N HIS A 10 14.48 1.50 4.99
CA HIS A 10 15.03 1.59 3.64
C HIS A 10 15.82 2.89 3.44
N LEU A 11 15.26 4.01 3.88
CA LEU A 11 15.88 5.33 3.69
C LEU A 11 17.10 5.54 4.59
N VAL A 12 16.99 5.15 5.84
CA VAL A 12 18.09 5.33 6.82
C VAL A 12 19.15 4.26 6.67
N GLY A 13 18.75 3.01 6.44
CA GLY A 13 19.69 1.89 6.27
C GLY A 13 20.44 1.55 7.56
N GLY A 14 21.76 1.32 7.45
CA GLY A 14 22.60 0.97 8.58
C GLY A 14 22.21 -0.37 9.21
N GLU A 15 22.02 -0.38 10.52
CA GLU A 15 21.66 -1.59 11.26
C GLU A 15 20.16 -1.83 11.35
N TYR A 16 19.32 -0.81 11.05
CA TYR A 16 17.87 -0.90 11.22
C TYR A 16 17.23 -2.06 10.47
N PRO A 17 17.60 -2.38 9.22
CA PRO A 17 17.02 -3.52 8.52
C PRO A 17 17.31 -4.88 9.18
N ARG A 18 18.34 -4.96 10.03
CA ARG A 18 18.72 -6.20 10.73
C ARG A 18 17.97 -6.39 12.04
N LEU A 19 17.39 -5.34 12.58
CA LEU A 19 16.67 -5.41 13.84
C LEU A 19 15.31 -6.08 13.60
N PRO A 20 14.83 -6.92 14.54
CA PRO A 20 13.49 -7.50 14.43
C PRO A 20 12.44 -6.40 14.42
N ALA A 21 11.59 -6.38 13.41
CA ALA A 21 10.56 -5.34 13.25
C ALA A 21 9.53 -5.37 14.39
N LYS A 22 9.21 -6.56 14.91
CA LYS A 22 8.21 -6.77 15.96
C LYS A 22 6.82 -6.22 15.58
N LEU A 23 6.51 -6.27 14.29
CA LEU A 23 5.21 -5.91 13.73
C LEU A 23 4.51 -7.17 13.25
N ARG A 24 3.19 -7.19 13.39
CA ARG A 24 2.40 -8.33 12.89
C ARG A 24 2.28 -8.25 11.38
N MET A 25 2.93 -9.21 10.70
CA MET A 25 2.98 -9.30 9.24
C MET A 25 2.36 -10.59 8.71
N ASN A 26 1.75 -11.39 9.56
CA ASN A 26 1.22 -12.71 9.18
C ASN A 26 0.20 -12.62 8.05
N VAL A 27 -0.59 -11.56 8.02
CA VAL A 27 -1.60 -11.32 6.99
C VAL A 27 -0.99 -11.19 5.60
N MET A 28 0.25 -10.73 5.50
CA MET A 28 0.93 -10.59 4.20
C MET A 28 1.21 -11.96 3.55
N ALA A 29 1.48 -12.99 4.37
CA ALA A 29 1.72 -14.35 3.89
C ALA A 29 0.43 -15.14 3.72
N ARG A 30 -0.55 -14.90 4.59
CA ARG A 30 -1.82 -15.64 4.64
C ARG A 30 -3.00 -14.68 4.82
N PRO A 31 -3.39 -13.96 3.79
CA PRO A 31 -4.43 -12.93 3.90
C PRO A 31 -5.85 -13.46 4.07
N GLY A 32 -6.08 -14.77 3.87
CA GLY A 32 -7.41 -15.36 3.94
C GLY A 32 -8.28 -15.11 2.70
N VAL A 33 -7.75 -14.48 1.68
CA VAL A 33 -8.38 -14.21 0.38
C VAL A 33 -7.39 -14.55 -0.72
N ASP A 34 -7.82 -14.50 -1.96
CA ASP A 34 -6.93 -14.70 -3.12
C ASP A 34 -5.72 -13.75 -3.02
N LYS A 35 -4.52 -14.32 -3.19
CA LYS A 35 -3.29 -13.55 -2.99
C LYS A 35 -3.15 -12.42 -4.02
N ALA A 36 -3.54 -12.63 -5.26
CA ALA A 36 -3.48 -11.59 -6.28
C ALA A 36 -4.40 -10.41 -5.93
N ASP A 37 -5.59 -10.68 -5.44
CA ASP A 37 -6.51 -9.64 -4.98
C ASP A 37 -5.93 -8.88 -3.79
N PHE A 38 -5.40 -9.59 -2.81
CA PHE A 38 -4.77 -8.96 -1.64
C PHE A 38 -3.59 -8.07 -2.04
N GLU A 39 -2.74 -8.54 -2.95
CA GLU A 39 -1.60 -7.77 -3.44
C GLU A 39 -2.05 -6.54 -4.22
N LEU A 40 -3.13 -6.65 -4.99
CA LEU A 40 -3.72 -5.50 -5.71
C LEU A 40 -4.26 -4.46 -4.73
N TRP A 41 -4.93 -4.88 -3.68
CA TRP A 41 -5.40 -3.98 -2.63
C TRP A 41 -4.24 -3.32 -1.90
N SER A 42 -3.19 -4.09 -1.61
CA SER A 42 -1.98 -3.58 -0.97
C SER A 42 -1.28 -2.54 -1.84
N LEU A 43 -1.27 -2.75 -3.15
CA LEU A 43 -0.75 -1.78 -4.12
C LEU A 43 -1.54 -0.47 -4.05
N ALA A 44 -2.86 -0.53 -4.05
CA ALA A 44 -3.73 0.64 -3.97
C ALA A 44 -3.48 1.44 -2.68
N VAL A 45 -3.40 0.76 -1.55
CA VAL A 45 -3.11 1.39 -0.25
C VAL A 45 -1.72 2.00 -0.24
N SER A 46 -0.73 1.31 -0.81
CA SER A 46 0.64 1.81 -0.90
C SER A 46 0.74 3.05 -1.78
N ALA A 47 -0.08 3.13 -2.83
CA ALA A 47 -0.17 4.31 -3.68
C ALA A 47 -0.69 5.53 -2.89
N ILE A 48 -1.74 5.34 -2.10
CA ILE A 48 -2.28 6.40 -1.23
C ILE A 48 -1.22 6.87 -0.24
N ASN A 49 -0.47 5.94 0.34
CA ASN A 49 0.54 6.25 1.35
C ASN A 49 1.88 6.76 0.77
N GLY A 50 2.03 6.74 -0.55
CA GLY A 50 3.23 7.24 -1.22
C GLY A 50 4.47 6.37 -1.00
N CYS A 51 4.30 5.07 -0.79
CA CYS A 51 5.43 4.15 -0.62
C CYS A 51 5.90 3.60 -1.98
N GLY A 52 6.89 4.24 -2.59
CA GLY A 52 7.41 3.84 -3.91
C GLY A 52 7.90 2.39 -3.95
N MET A 53 8.69 1.98 -2.96
CA MET A 53 9.19 0.62 -2.86
C MET A 53 8.05 -0.40 -2.71
N CYS A 54 7.03 -0.07 -1.93
CA CYS A 54 5.87 -0.94 -1.73
C CYS A 54 5.07 -1.07 -3.03
N MET A 55 4.85 0.03 -3.74
CA MET A 55 4.15 0.02 -5.03
C MET A 55 4.86 -0.86 -6.05
N GLU A 56 6.17 -0.72 -6.18
CA GLU A 56 6.97 -1.53 -7.12
C GLU A 56 6.89 -3.02 -6.78
N ALA A 57 7.00 -3.35 -5.49
CA ALA A 57 6.96 -4.75 -5.05
C ALA A 57 5.59 -5.38 -5.32
N HIS A 58 4.50 -4.69 -4.98
CA HIS A 58 3.15 -5.21 -5.18
C HIS A 58 2.78 -5.28 -6.67
N GLU A 59 3.18 -4.28 -7.47
CA GLU A 59 2.95 -4.30 -8.92
C GLU A 59 3.60 -5.51 -9.56
N ARG A 60 4.83 -5.82 -9.20
CA ARG A 60 5.53 -7.00 -9.71
C ARG A 60 4.77 -8.28 -9.42
N VAL A 61 4.28 -8.44 -8.20
CA VAL A 61 3.55 -9.64 -7.79
C VAL A 61 2.25 -9.79 -8.57
N VAL A 62 1.46 -8.72 -8.70
CA VAL A 62 0.17 -8.81 -9.41
C VAL A 62 0.35 -9.06 -10.90
N VAL A 63 1.35 -8.46 -11.52
CA VAL A 63 1.65 -8.71 -12.94
C VAL A 63 2.10 -10.15 -13.15
N GLU A 64 2.97 -10.68 -12.29
CA GLU A 64 3.38 -12.09 -12.32
C GLU A 64 2.21 -13.03 -12.09
N ALA A 65 1.20 -12.64 -11.32
CA ALA A 65 0.00 -13.43 -11.08
C ALA A 65 -0.99 -13.38 -12.25
N GLY A 66 -0.71 -12.61 -13.30
CA GLY A 66 -1.49 -12.56 -14.52
C GLY A 66 -2.48 -11.41 -14.62
N LEU A 67 -2.49 -10.47 -13.69
CA LEU A 67 -3.32 -9.28 -13.80
C LEU A 67 -2.78 -8.36 -14.89
N SER A 68 -3.69 -7.71 -15.63
CA SER A 68 -3.29 -6.77 -16.67
C SER A 68 -2.88 -5.42 -16.08
N ARG A 69 -2.10 -4.66 -16.83
CA ARG A 69 -1.75 -3.30 -16.44
C ARG A 69 -2.96 -2.39 -16.36
N GLU A 70 -3.97 -2.65 -17.17
CA GLU A 70 -5.24 -1.92 -17.12
C GLU A 70 -5.96 -2.16 -15.79
N GLN A 71 -5.93 -3.38 -15.26
CA GLN A 71 -6.49 -3.70 -13.94
C GLN A 71 -5.72 -3.00 -12.83
N VAL A 72 -4.39 -2.99 -12.90
CA VAL A 72 -3.54 -2.27 -11.95
C VAL A 72 -3.85 -0.77 -11.99
N GLN A 73 -3.90 -0.20 -13.17
CA GLN A 73 -4.22 1.22 -13.35
C GLN A 73 -5.60 1.56 -12.81
N ALA A 74 -6.59 0.69 -13.04
CA ALA A 74 -7.94 0.89 -12.50
C ALA A 74 -7.95 0.93 -10.98
N ALA A 75 -7.22 0.02 -10.33
CA ALA A 75 -7.10 0.00 -8.86
C ALA A 75 -6.47 1.29 -8.33
N VAL A 76 -5.43 1.80 -8.98
CA VAL A 76 -4.77 3.05 -8.59
C VAL A 76 -5.71 4.24 -8.81
N ARG A 77 -6.48 4.25 -9.90
CA ARG A 77 -7.49 5.29 -10.15
C ARG A 77 -8.58 5.31 -9.10
N ILE A 78 -9.08 4.14 -8.70
CA ILE A 78 -10.06 4.01 -7.62
C ILE A 78 -9.46 4.57 -6.31
N ALA A 79 -8.23 4.18 -5.99
CA ALA A 79 -7.54 4.68 -4.81
C ALA A 79 -7.42 6.22 -4.83
N ALA A 80 -7.04 6.79 -5.95
CA ALA A 80 -6.91 8.24 -6.12
C ALA A 80 -8.24 8.96 -5.91
N ALA A 81 -9.32 8.45 -6.51
CA ALA A 81 -10.64 9.05 -6.39
C ALA A 81 -11.20 8.94 -4.97
N VAL A 82 -11.11 7.76 -4.35
CA VAL A 82 -11.56 7.53 -2.98
C VAL A 82 -10.78 8.41 -2.00
N HIS A 83 -9.47 8.50 -2.17
CA HIS A 83 -8.62 9.34 -1.31
C HIS A 83 -8.98 10.83 -1.45
N ALA A 84 -9.23 11.30 -2.66
CA ALA A 84 -9.64 12.68 -2.90
C ALA A 84 -10.97 13.00 -2.21
N VAL A 85 -11.95 12.09 -2.32
CA VAL A 85 -13.24 12.26 -1.65
C VAL A 85 -13.07 12.24 -0.13
N ALA A 86 -12.30 11.30 0.41
CA ALA A 86 -12.05 11.20 1.84
C ALA A 86 -11.39 12.49 2.38
N ALA A 87 -10.38 13.00 1.69
CA ALA A 87 -9.71 14.25 2.08
C ALA A 87 -10.67 15.45 2.04
N THR A 88 -11.55 15.50 1.03
CA THR A 88 -12.55 16.55 0.91
C THR A 88 -13.56 16.51 2.06
N LEU A 89 -14.05 15.32 2.40
CA LEU A 89 -14.98 15.15 3.52
C LEU A 89 -14.35 15.54 4.85
N ASP A 90 -13.11 15.15 5.08
CA ASP A 90 -12.36 15.53 6.28
C ASP A 90 -12.18 17.05 6.36
N GLY A 91 -11.86 17.69 5.24
CA GLY A 91 -11.75 19.14 5.16
C GLY A 91 -13.06 19.85 5.43
N GLU A 92 -14.16 19.38 4.87
CA GLU A 92 -15.50 19.93 5.11
C GLU A 92 -15.91 19.79 6.57
N GLU A 93 -15.65 18.63 7.18
CA GLU A 93 -15.93 18.41 8.60
C GLU A 93 -15.13 19.38 9.47
N ALA A 94 -13.87 19.61 9.18
CA ALA A 94 -13.02 20.54 9.90
C ALA A 94 -13.55 21.98 9.80
N LEU A 95 -14.07 22.37 8.63
CA LEU A 95 -14.66 23.71 8.43
C LEU A 95 -16.00 23.89 9.14
N ALA A 96 -16.73 22.80 9.39
CA ALA A 96 -18.02 22.84 10.08
C ALA A 96 -17.90 23.02 11.60
N THR A 97 -16.73 22.80 12.16
CA THR A 97 -16.46 22.99 13.59
C THR A 97 -15.93 24.39 13.87
#